data_a3458095b78cdf503a4a9c0a32331ca9
#
_entry.id   a3458095b78cdf503a4a9c0a32331ca9
#
_cell.length_a   1.000
_cell.length_b   1.000
_cell.length_c   1.000
_cell.angle_alpha   90.00
_cell.angle_beta   90.00
_cell.angle_gamma   90.00
#
_symmetry.space_group_name_H-M   'P 1'
#
loop_
_entity.id
_entity.type
_entity.pdbx_description
1 polymer ?
#
loop_
_entity_poly.entity_id
_entity_poly.type
_entity_poly.pdbx_seq_one_letter_code
_entity_poly.pdbx_strand_id
1 'polypeptide(L)'
;MPALSVPSGARSRRALRGLAAATALAVVPALGVATTATAQQGHRSTISQSSHDRQLAPRTHFTMQADGSSGLTAGGEGIPNIDSVKKTIATYYGDPGTGIADKASSPYISEMAATLEDQKTYLKTAYNHAVRQGEKPALVFDADDTTLWTYDMEVADMHFNFDPARQDVWVQEQRFPATPGMVSFVNTAAAMGFTVFGLTGRNDNQKAATVANLAKVGYTAFPEDRFYTKWTGVGSSQQPAYITCAAAKCTTVEYKAGTRKHIEDLGYDIVLNVGDQWSDLQGGYADRILKLPNPTYYLPSPDLPGLSEPRLAPRTHFTMKPDGSSGLTVSGEAIPNIDSVKKTIATYYGDPGTGISNKSASPYISEMSALVEKQQKRVVQACATGARQGTKPAIVLDADDTTLWTYDMEVADMHFNFNPAEQDVWVKDERFPATPSMVGLADAAATAGCTIVGLTGRNDNQREATLGNLAKVGYTGFTEANYYTKWTGVGSSQQPAYITCAAAKCTTIEYKSQTRRHVESAAGGGYDIVANFGDQFSDLKGGYADHAVKLPNPTYYLP
;
A
#
# COMPACT_ATOMS: atom_id res chain seq x y z
N MET A 1 13.02 24.33 49.65
CA MET A 1 11.96 24.72 50.59
C MET A 1 11.55 26.15 50.33
N PRO A 2 10.25 26.50 50.33
CA PRO A 2 9.09 25.70 50.66
C PRO A 2 8.05 25.57 49.51
N ALA A 3 7.15 24.61 49.72
CA ALA A 3 5.95 24.33 48.99
C ALA A 3 4.77 25.23 49.37
N LEU A 4 3.78 25.38 48.47
CA LEU A 4 2.38 25.72 48.75
C LEU A 4 1.54 25.14 47.61
N SER A 5 0.83 24.14 47.79
CA SER A 5 -0.50 23.74 48.30
C SER A 5 -1.67 24.19 47.41
N VAL A 6 -2.42 23.16 47.00
CA VAL A 6 -3.71 23.11 46.28
C VAL A 6 -4.84 23.68 47.16
N PRO A 7 -5.99 24.08 46.59
CA PRO A 7 -7.21 23.41 47.02
C PRO A 7 -8.16 22.94 45.92
N SER A 8 -8.81 21.84 46.24
CA SER A 8 -9.92 21.14 45.63
C SER A 8 -11.25 21.90 45.71
N GLY A 9 -12.14 21.68 44.78
CA GLY A 9 -13.54 22.08 44.86
C GLY A 9 -14.44 21.12 44.08
N ALA A 10 -15.14 20.26 44.80
CA ALA A 10 -16.18 19.34 44.30
C ALA A 10 -17.57 20.00 44.42
N ARG A 11 -18.48 19.56 43.58
CA ARG A 11 -19.97 19.40 43.72
C ARG A 11 -20.63 19.63 42.34
N SER A 12 -21.69 18.97 41.88
CA SER A 12 -22.66 18.04 42.47
C SER A 12 -23.53 17.45 41.34
N ARG A 13 -24.06 16.28 41.60
CA ARG A 13 -25.02 15.50 40.80
C ARG A 13 -26.36 16.23 40.61
N ARG A 14 -27.03 16.02 39.47
CA ARG A 14 -28.49 15.89 39.40
C ARG A 14 -28.91 14.88 38.34
N ALA A 15 -29.66 13.89 38.82
CA ALA A 15 -30.41 12.90 38.03
C ALA A 15 -31.79 13.47 37.71
N LEU A 16 -32.36 13.11 36.57
CA LEU A 16 -33.80 13.18 36.31
C LEU A 16 -34.25 11.91 35.61
N ARG A 17 -35.22 11.27 36.25
CA ARG A 17 -36.01 10.10 35.81
C ARG A 17 -37.20 10.60 35.02
N GLY A 18 -37.70 9.74 34.13
CA GLY A 18 -39.06 9.79 33.57
C GLY A 18 -39.14 8.85 32.36
N LEU A 19 -39.83 7.95 32.31
CA LEU A 19 -41.09 7.22 32.56
C LEU A 19 -41.46 6.46 31.28
N ALA A 20 -41.70 5.17 31.43
CA ALA A 20 -42.12 4.21 30.41
C ALA A 20 -43.58 4.43 29.97
N ALA A 21 -43.88 4.03 28.73
CA ALA A 21 -45.22 3.65 28.31
C ALA A 21 -45.17 2.37 27.48
N ALA A 22 -45.77 1.32 28.00
CA ALA A 22 -45.99 0.05 27.33
C ALA A 22 -47.30 0.08 26.54
N THR A 23 -47.28 -0.45 25.34
CA THR A 23 -48.51 -0.85 24.65
C THR A 23 -48.40 -2.30 24.17
N ALA A 24 -49.21 -3.13 24.74
CA ALA A 24 -49.39 -4.53 24.36
C ALA A 24 -50.36 -4.61 23.16
N LEU A 25 -50.09 -5.48 22.20
CA LEU A 25 -51.11 -5.97 21.27
C LEU A 25 -50.96 -7.48 21.04
N ALA A 26 -52.15 -8.09 20.96
CA ALA A 26 -52.48 -9.47 21.16
C ALA A 26 -52.00 -10.45 20.08
N VAL A 27 -51.75 -11.68 20.54
CA VAL A 27 -51.51 -12.89 19.77
C VAL A 27 -52.83 -13.55 19.35
N VAL A 28 -52.93 -13.97 18.08
CA VAL A 28 -53.91 -14.93 17.59
C VAL A 28 -53.18 -16.15 17.04
N PRO A 29 -53.47 -17.38 17.49
CA PRO A 29 -52.81 -18.58 16.95
C PRO A 29 -53.56 -19.14 15.75
N ALA A 30 -52.84 -19.41 14.66
CA ALA A 30 -53.32 -20.24 13.56
C ALA A 30 -52.70 -21.63 13.66
N LEU A 31 -53.55 -22.64 13.85
CA LEU A 31 -53.22 -24.07 13.74
C LEU A 31 -52.96 -24.41 12.25
N GLY A 32 -51.82 -24.97 11.94
CA GLY A 32 -51.50 -25.53 10.63
C GLY A 32 -50.84 -26.89 10.77
N VAL A 33 -51.36 -27.84 10.08
CA VAL A 33 -51.17 -29.29 10.06
C VAL A 33 -49.72 -29.71 9.87
N ALA A 34 -49.22 -30.63 10.70
CA ALA A 34 -47.91 -31.27 10.60
C ALA A 34 -47.93 -32.36 9.50
N THR A 35 -47.06 -32.21 8.50
CA THR A 35 -46.60 -33.30 7.64
C THR A 35 -45.19 -33.68 8.05
N THR A 36 -45.04 -34.91 8.55
CA THR A 36 -43.78 -35.51 8.91
C THR A 36 -42.97 -35.82 7.65
N ALA A 37 -42.00 -35.01 7.35
CA ALA A 37 -40.90 -35.37 6.46
C ALA A 37 -39.68 -35.71 7.33
N THR A 38 -39.20 -36.94 7.26
CA THR A 38 -37.97 -37.41 7.85
C THR A 38 -36.80 -36.66 7.22
N ALA A 39 -36.33 -35.66 7.93
CA ALA A 39 -35.13 -34.94 7.55
C ALA A 39 -33.91 -35.69 8.10
N GLN A 40 -33.05 -36.16 7.18
CA GLN A 40 -31.71 -36.56 7.44
C GLN A 40 -30.96 -35.34 8.00
N GLN A 41 -30.57 -35.41 9.27
CA GLN A 41 -29.79 -34.35 9.93
C GLN A 41 -28.34 -34.33 9.40
N GLY A 42 -28.11 -33.56 8.33
CA GLY A 42 -26.79 -33.02 8.08
C GLY A 42 -26.56 -31.89 9.11
N HIS A 43 -25.48 -31.96 9.85
CA HIS A 43 -25.05 -30.89 10.75
C HIS A 43 -24.71 -29.66 9.94
N ARG A 44 -25.67 -28.80 9.66
CA ARG A 44 -25.42 -27.44 9.19
C ARG A 44 -25.14 -26.55 10.40
N SER A 45 -23.90 -26.22 10.61
CA SER A 45 -23.53 -25.05 11.37
C SER A 45 -23.99 -23.82 10.57
N THR A 46 -25.15 -23.29 10.88
CA THR A 46 -25.56 -21.97 10.39
C THR A 46 -24.79 -20.89 11.12
N ILE A 47 -23.50 -20.76 10.81
CA ILE A 47 -22.78 -19.52 11.11
C ILE A 47 -23.40 -18.47 10.19
N SER A 48 -24.04 -17.45 10.77
CA SER A 48 -24.63 -16.40 9.96
C SER A 48 -23.57 -15.79 9.08
N GLN A 49 -23.78 -15.84 7.77
CA GLN A 49 -22.86 -15.35 6.72
C GLN A 49 -22.27 -13.96 7.05
N SER A 50 -23.07 -13.10 7.70
CA SER A 50 -22.69 -11.74 8.10
C SER A 50 -21.68 -11.65 9.25
N SER A 51 -21.57 -12.65 10.13
CA SER A 51 -20.59 -12.64 11.22
C SER A 51 -19.24 -13.19 10.77
N HIS A 52 -19.24 -14.18 9.86
CA HIS A 52 -18.03 -14.75 9.30
C HIS A 52 -17.33 -13.76 8.36
N ASP A 53 -18.09 -13.12 7.46
CA ASP A 53 -17.54 -12.12 6.54
C ASP A 53 -16.97 -10.88 7.26
N ARG A 54 -17.51 -10.53 8.44
CA ARG A 54 -16.94 -9.46 9.28
C ARG A 54 -15.57 -9.78 9.86
N GLN A 55 -15.26 -11.05 10.12
CA GLN A 55 -13.94 -11.47 10.58
C GLN A 55 -12.89 -11.41 9.46
N LEU A 56 -13.34 -11.49 8.20
CA LEU A 56 -12.48 -11.44 7.02
C LEU A 56 -12.32 -10.02 6.45
N ALA A 57 -13.04 -9.01 6.96
CA ALA A 57 -12.91 -7.63 6.48
C ALA A 57 -11.55 -7.05 6.87
N PRO A 58 -10.84 -6.41 5.92
CA PRO A 58 -9.64 -5.65 6.26
C PRO A 58 -10.01 -4.52 7.23
N ARG A 59 -9.25 -4.36 8.32
CA ARG A 59 -9.62 -3.43 9.40
C ARG A 59 -9.40 -1.98 9.03
N THR A 60 -8.26 -1.65 8.39
CA THR A 60 -7.96 -0.35 7.79
C THR A 60 -6.95 -0.54 6.67
N HIS A 61 -6.71 0.50 5.87
CA HIS A 61 -5.77 0.43 4.76
C HIS A 61 -4.32 0.18 5.21
N PHE A 62 -3.91 0.68 6.39
CA PHE A 62 -2.52 0.70 6.82
C PHE A 62 -2.26 0.10 8.20
N THR A 63 -3.27 0.01 9.05
CA THR A 63 -3.18 -0.64 10.36
C THR A 63 -3.75 -2.06 10.30
N MET A 64 -3.44 -2.79 9.24
CA MET A 64 -3.83 -4.19 9.16
C MET A 64 -3.11 -4.97 10.25
N GLN A 65 -3.88 -5.53 11.16
CA GLN A 65 -3.38 -6.38 12.23
C GLN A 65 -2.73 -7.62 11.63
N ALA A 66 -1.78 -8.17 12.35
CA ALA A 66 -1.11 -9.42 12.07
C ALA A 66 -2.07 -10.64 12.18
N ASP A 67 -3.10 -10.67 11.34
CA ASP A 67 -4.11 -11.74 11.27
C ASP A 67 -3.89 -12.69 10.08
N GLY A 68 -2.73 -12.59 9.43
CA GLY A 68 -2.39 -13.33 8.23
C GLY A 68 -2.91 -12.67 6.94
N SER A 69 -3.47 -11.45 7.00
CA SER A 69 -4.09 -10.82 5.83
C SER A 69 -3.08 -10.23 4.85
N SER A 70 -1.97 -9.66 5.33
CA SER A 70 -1.00 -8.97 4.48
C SER A 70 0.47 -9.37 4.73
N GLY A 71 0.74 -10.04 5.85
CA GLY A 71 2.10 -10.37 6.29
C GLY A 71 2.61 -9.47 7.41
N LEU A 72 3.72 -9.85 8.00
CA LEU A 72 4.35 -9.17 9.11
C LEU A 72 5.79 -8.78 8.81
N THR A 73 6.19 -7.59 9.24
CA THR A 73 7.61 -7.23 9.34
C THR A 73 8.29 -8.06 10.44
N ALA A 74 9.61 -8.09 10.47
CA ALA A 74 10.38 -8.70 11.56
C ALA A 74 10.02 -8.12 12.95
N GLY A 75 9.53 -6.88 13.00
CA GLY A 75 9.03 -6.23 14.23
C GLY A 75 7.59 -6.58 14.60
N GLY A 76 6.91 -7.44 13.83
CA GLY A 76 5.51 -7.81 14.06
C GLY A 76 4.49 -6.79 13.60
N GLU A 77 4.90 -5.79 12.81
CA GLU A 77 4.00 -4.80 12.21
C GLU A 77 3.35 -5.37 10.94
N GLY A 78 2.05 -5.15 10.76
CA GLY A 78 1.33 -5.57 9.54
C GLY A 78 1.82 -4.79 8.32
N ILE A 79 2.18 -5.50 7.25
CA ILE A 79 2.61 -4.89 5.99
C ILE A 79 1.36 -4.44 5.21
N PRO A 80 1.25 -3.16 4.84
CA PRO A 80 0.14 -2.70 4.03
C PRO A 80 0.15 -3.38 2.65
N ASN A 81 -1.03 -3.73 2.16
CA ASN A 81 -1.15 -4.21 0.79
C ASN A 81 -0.87 -3.06 -0.19
N ILE A 82 0.01 -3.27 -1.17
CA ILE A 82 0.49 -2.20 -2.05
C ILE A 82 -0.63 -1.58 -2.91
N ASP A 83 -1.60 -2.36 -3.37
CA ASP A 83 -2.70 -1.82 -4.17
C ASP A 83 -3.67 -0.98 -3.33
N SER A 84 -3.84 -1.33 -2.05
CA SER A 84 -4.58 -0.48 -1.11
C SER A 84 -3.86 0.85 -0.89
N VAL A 85 -2.52 0.83 -0.81
CA VAL A 85 -1.70 2.05 -0.70
C VAL A 85 -1.83 2.89 -1.97
N LYS A 86 -1.67 2.30 -3.17
CA LYS A 86 -1.86 3.00 -4.46
C LYS A 86 -3.24 3.65 -4.54
N LYS A 87 -4.30 2.92 -4.19
CA LYS A 87 -5.67 3.44 -4.19
C LYS A 87 -5.86 4.60 -3.22
N THR A 88 -5.25 4.52 -2.04
CA THR A 88 -5.33 5.62 -1.06
C THR A 88 -4.55 6.84 -1.53
N ILE A 89 -3.39 6.65 -2.14
CA ILE A 89 -2.62 7.74 -2.78
C ILE A 89 -3.47 8.39 -3.88
N ALA A 90 -4.09 7.61 -4.77
CA ALA A 90 -4.97 8.14 -5.81
C ALA A 90 -6.13 8.97 -5.20
N THR A 91 -6.78 8.46 -4.16
CA THR A 91 -7.84 9.19 -3.44
C THR A 91 -7.31 10.49 -2.82
N TYR A 92 -6.13 10.47 -2.23
CA TYR A 92 -5.48 11.64 -1.64
C TYR A 92 -5.22 12.75 -2.66
N TYR A 93 -4.79 12.38 -3.87
CA TYR A 93 -4.59 13.34 -4.97
C TYR A 93 -5.86 13.63 -5.81
N GLY A 94 -7.01 13.03 -5.45
CA GLY A 94 -8.26 13.18 -6.18
C GLY A 94 -8.26 12.53 -7.56
N ASP A 95 -7.37 11.56 -7.79
CA ASP A 95 -7.28 10.81 -9.04
C ASP A 95 -8.43 9.80 -9.13
N PRO A 96 -9.28 9.85 -10.18
CA PRO A 96 -10.37 8.88 -10.37
C PRO A 96 -9.90 7.49 -10.86
N GLY A 97 -8.60 7.22 -10.89
CA GLY A 97 -7.99 5.98 -11.39
C GLY A 97 -7.39 6.11 -12.80
N THR A 98 -7.09 7.32 -13.23
CA THR A 98 -6.45 7.62 -14.52
C THR A 98 -4.95 7.90 -14.42
N GLY A 99 -4.42 8.00 -13.21
CA GLY A 99 -3.06 8.46 -12.94
C GLY A 99 -2.92 9.98 -12.98
N ILE A 100 -4.01 10.72 -13.13
CA ILE A 100 -4.02 12.19 -13.22
C ILE A 100 -4.68 12.76 -11.97
N ALA A 101 -3.95 13.60 -11.23
CA ALA A 101 -4.47 14.26 -10.05
C ALA A 101 -5.56 15.29 -10.39
N ASP A 102 -6.54 15.45 -9.50
CA ASP A 102 -7.46 16.59 -9.57
C ASP A 102 -6.70 17.89 -9.21
N LYS A 103 -6.66 18.83 -10.16
CA LYS A 103 -5.96 20.10 -9.99
C LYS A 103 -6.82 21.18 -9.32
N ALA A 104 -8.10 20.91 -9.12
CA ALA A 104 -9.05 21.86 -8.55
C ALA A 104 -9.38 21.58 -7.08
N SER A 105 -9.51 20.30 -6.71
CA SER A 105 -9.98 19.91 -5.39
C SER A 105 -9.51 18.51 -5.01
N SER A 106 -8.77 18.39 -3.90
CA SER A 106 -8.37 17.09 -3.34
C SER A 106 -7.94 17.24 -1.87
N PRO A 107 -7.86 16.15 -1.09
CA PRO A 107 -7.25 16.16 0.23
C PRO A 107 -5.84 16.75 0.21
N TYR A 108 -5.03 16.41 -0.79
CA TYR A 108 -3.67 16.95 -0.97
C TYR A 108 -3.69 18.49 -1.10
N ILE A 109 -4.55 19.05 -1.96
CA ILE A 109 -4.67 20.51 -2.12
C ILE A 109 -5.06 21.19 -0.80
N SER A 110 -5.99 20.57 -0.06
CA SER A 110 -6.43 21.08 1.24
C SER A 110 -5.32 21.05 2.29
N GLU A 111 -4.56 19.95 2.35
CA GLU A 111 -3.42 19.79 3.27
C GLU A 111 -2.31 20.78 2.92
N MET A 112 -1.97 20.93 1.64
CA MET A 112 -1.00 21.92 1.18
C MET A 112 -1.41 23.36 1.55
N ALA A 113 -2.69 23.72 1.35
CA ALA A 113 -3.20 25.04 1.71
C ALA A 113 -3.05 25.32 3.21
N ALA A 114 -3.41 24.38 4.08
CA ALA A 114 -3.27 24.51 5.53
C ALA A 114 -1.78 24.61 5.93
N THR A 115 -0.93 23.73 5.38
CA THR A 115 0.51 23.71 5.64
C THR A 115 1.19 25.04 5.30
N LEU A 116 0.86 25.63 4.15
CA LEU A 116 1.43 26.90 3.72
C LEU A 116 0.86 28.10 4.50
N GLU A 117 -0.41 28.04 4.90
CA GLU A 117 -1.02 29.10 5.73
C GLU A 117 -0.32 29.22 7.07
N ASP A 118 -0.02 28.10 7.71
CA ASP A 118 0.72 28.05 8.99
C ASP A 118 2.11 28.72 8.91
N GLN A 119 2.73 28.79 7.73
CA GLN A 119 4.03 29.40 7.54
C GLN A 119 3.97 30.94 7.39
N LYS A 120 2.84 31.51 6.98
CA LYS A 120 2.74 32.97 6.69
C LYS A 120 3.06 33.86 7.89
N THR A 121 2.55 33.49 9.08
CA THR A 121 2.82 34.23 10.31
C THR A 121 4.29 34.12 10.70
N TYR A 122 4.87 32.94 10.56
CA TYR A 122 6.29 32.73 10.79
C TYR A 122 7.15 33.59 9.86
N LEU A 123 6.93 33.54 8.55
CA LEU A 123 7.72 34.29 7.58
C LEU A 123 7.72 35.80 7.87
N LYS A 124 6.55 36.38 8.18
CA LYS A 124 6.46 37.79 8.53
C LYS A 124 7.31 38.14 9.78
N THR A 125 7.27 37.29 10.78
CA THR A 125 8.03 37.49 12.02
C THR A 125 9.53 37.35 11.77
N ALA A 126 9.93 36.29 11.07
CA ALA A 126 11.31 35.98 10.75
C ALA A 126 11.94 37.06 9.83
N TYR A 127 11.24 37.52 8.79
CA TYR A 127 11.67 38.64 7.95
C TYR A 127 12.00 39.88 8.77
N ASN A 128 11.07 40.30 9.64
CA ASN A 128 11.24 41.48 10.48
C ASN A 128 12.40 41.30 11.48
N HIS A 129 12.67 40.07 11.92
CA HIS A 129 13.81 39.76 12.78
C HIS A 129 15.12 39.90 12.04
N ALA A 130 15.29 39.18 10.92
CA ALA A 130 16.50 39.19 10.10
C ALA A 130 16.88 40.61 9.63
N VAL A 131 15.91 41.37 9.13
CA VAL A 131 16.16 42.77 8.71
C VAL A 131 16.63 43.65 9.84
N ARG A 132 16.09 43.49 11.07
CA ARG A 132 16.56 44.25 12.26
C ARG A 132 17.98 43.88 12.66
N GLN A 133 18.42 42.67 12.39
CA GLN A 133 19.80 42.20 12.63
C GLN A 133 20.75 42.60 11.50
N GLY A 134 20.25 43.19 10.41
CA GLY A 134 21.04 43.55 9.24
C GLY A 134 21.37 42.36 8.33
N GLU A 135 20.66 41.26 8.50
CA GLU A 135 20.79 40.03 7.70
C GLU A 135 20.03 40.12 6.38
N LYS A 136 20.38 39.26 5.43
CA LYS A 136 19.69 39.13 4.12
C LYS A 136 18.81 37.88 4.13
N PRO A 137 17.53 38.00 4.53
CA PRO A 137 16.68 36.81 4.69
C PRO A 137 16.44 36.10 3.35
N ALA A 138 16.60 34.79 3.35
CA ALA A 138 16.45 33.93 2.19
C ALA A 138 15.51 32.75 2.45
N LEU A 139 14.95 32.22 1.39
CA LEU A 139 14.17 30.98 1.37
C LEU A 139 14.76 30.03 0.35
N VAL A 140 14.80 28.74 0.67
CA VAL A 140 15.28 27.68 -0.23
C VAL A 140 14.16 26.70 -0.51
N PHE A 141 13.95 26.37 -1.79
CA PHE A 141 12.92 25.44 -2.24
C PHE A 141 13.51 24.36 -3.14
N ASP A 142 13.07 23.11 -2.92
CA ASP A 142 13.29 22.07 -3.90
C ASP A 142 12.36 22.23 -5.13
N ALA A 143 12.55 21.39 -6.17
CA ALA A 143 11.74 21.42 -7.38
C ALA A 143 10.60 20.39 -7.33
N ASP A 144 10.93 19.10 -7.34
CA ASP A 144 9.97 18.00 -7.50
C ASP A 144 9.09 17.86 -6.24
N ASP A 145 7.78 17.81 -6.41
CA ASP A 145 6.75 17.82 -5.37
C ASP A 145 6.90 18.91 -4.28
N THR A 146 7.74 19.89 -4.56
CA THR A 146 7.91 21.09 -3.74
C THR A 146 7.41 22.33 -4.46
N THR A 147 8.01 22.69 -5.60
CA THR A 147 7.53 23.80 -6.44
C THR A 147 6.81 23.32 -7.69
N LEU A 148 7.18 22.17 -8.21
CA LEU A 148 6.57 21.51 -9.38
C LEU A 148 5.96 20.18 -8.94
N TRP A 149 4.75 19.92 -9.38
CA TRP A 149 3.96 18.76 -8.96
C TRP A 149 4.17 17.58 -9.91
N THR A 150 4.72 16.49 -9.43
CA THR A 150 5.15 15.35 -10.26
C THR A 150 4.15 14.21 -10.34
N TYR A 151 3.05 14.22 -9.60
CA TYR A 151 2.11 13.11 -9.47
C TYR A 151 1.71 12.46 -10.81
N ASP A 152 1.35 13.28 -11.81
CA ASP A 152 0.88 12.75 -13.11
C ASP A 152 1.98 11.97 -13.83
N MET A 153 3.23 12.42 -13.74
CA MET A 153 4.38 11.69 -14.25
C MET A 153 4.61 10.39 -13.50
N GLU A 154 4.63 10.46 -12.17
CA GLU A 154 4.89 9.31 -11.32
C GLU A 154 3.84 8.21 -11.46
N VAL A 155 2.57 8.58 -11.67
CA VAL A 155 1.46 7.63 -11.67
C VAL A 155 1.00 7.27 -13.09
N ALA A 156 0.63 8.24 -13.93
CA ALA A 156 0.11 7.94 -15.28
C ALA A 156 1.19 7.43 -16.24
N ASP A 157 2.41 7.95 -16.14
CA ASP A 157 3.50 7.58 -17.06
C ASP A 157 4.40 6.47 -16.48
N MET A 158 4.80 6.59 -15.20
CA MET A 158 5.77 5.68 -14.58
C MET A 158 5.14 4.57 -13.72
N HIS A 159 3.84 4.62 -13.43
CA HIS A 159 3.15 3.63 -12.60
C HIS A 159 3.87 3.35 -11.27
N PHE A 160 4.32 4.43 -10.60
CA PHE A 160 5.13 4.41 -9.37
C PHE A 160 6.50 3.72 -9.53
N ASN A 161 7.04 3.59 -10.73
CA ASN A 161 8.37 3.01 -10.98
C ASN A 161 9.23 4.03 -11.72
N PHE A 162 10.07 4.73 -10.95
CA PHE A 162 10.88 5.84 -11.46
C PHE A 162 11.77 5.44 -12.65
N ASP A 163 11.65 6.20 -13.74
CA ASP A 163 12.45 6.10 -14.94
C ASP A 163 13.11 7.47 -15.26
N PRO A 164 14.44 7.59 -15.11
CA PRO A 164 15.12 8.87 -15.32
C PRO A 164 15.03 9.39 -16.77
N ALA A 165 14.87 8.51 -17.75
CA ALA A 165 14.72 8.94 -19.15
C ALA A 165 13.32 9.56 -19.38
N ARG A 166 12.29 8.99 -18.80
CA ARG A 166 10.93 9.57 -18.82
C ARG A 166 10.87 10.89 -18.07
N GLN A 167 11.50 10.94 -16.87
CA GLN A 167 11.58 12.19 -16.11
C GLN A 167 12.27 13.28 -16.94
N ASP A 168 13.37 12.99 -17.64
CA ASP A 168 14.06 13.97 -18.46
C ASP A 168 13.16 14.53 -19.57
N VAL A 169 12.36 13.69 -20.23
CA VAL A 169 11.36 14.15 -21.21
C VAL A 169 10.36 15.15 -20.57
N TRP A 170 9.82 14.82 -19.40
CA TRP A 170 8.89 15.71 -18.69
C TRP A 170 9.52 17.03 -18.32
N VAL A 171 10.78 16.99 -17.87
CA VAL A 171 11.54 18.21 -17.53
C VAL A 171 11.82 19.06 -18.76
N GLN A 172 12.38 18.49 -19.84
CA GLN A 172 12.75 19.22 -21.05
C GLN A 172 11.53 19.83 -21.75
N GLU A 173 10.39 19.16 -21.69
CA GLU A 173 9.16 19.64 -22.27
C GLU A 173 8.34 20.56 -21.32
N GLN A 174 8.85 20.81 -20.11
CA GLN A 174 8.21 21.70 -19.13
C GLN A 174 6.75 21.33 -18.85
N ARG A 175 6.51 20.03 -18.57
CA ARG A 175 5.14 19.48 -18.43
C ARG A 175 4.57 19.64 -17.02
N PHE A 176 5.39 19.93 -16.02
CA PHE A 176 4.93 19.92 -14.63
C PHE A 176 4.06 21.12 -14.29
N PRO A 177 2.86 20.91 -13.71
CA PRO A 177 2.10 21.98 -13.08
C PRO A 177 2.77 22.45 -11.79
N ALA A 178 2.39 23.61 -11.29
CA ALA A 178 2.84 24.06 -9.98
C ALA A 178 2.20 23.25 -8.86
N THR A 179 2.96 23.01 -7.79
CA THR A 179 2.44 22.46 -6.53
C THR A 179 1.36 23.40 -5.97
N PRO A 180 0.21 22.89 -5.49
CA PRO A 180 -0.92 23.72 -5.05
C PRO A 180 -0.55 24.76 -4.00
N GLY A 181 -0.95 26.01 -4.24
CA GLY A 181 -0.71 27.14 -3.34
C GLY A 181 0.72 27.69 -3.34
N MET A 182 1.70 26.94 -3.86
CA MET A 182 3.12 27.29 -3.73
C MET A 182 3.51 28.53 -4.55
N VAL A 183 2.95 28.75 -5.73
CA VAL A 183 3.20 29.98 -6.53
C VAL A 183 2.85 31.22 -5.73
N SER A 184 1.67 31.26 -5.15
CA SER A 184 1.24 32.40 -4.31
C SER A 184 2.14 32.56 -3.08
N PHE A 185 2.52 31.47 -2.43
CA PHE A 185 3.39 31.47 -1.24
C PHE A 185 4.76 32.08 -1.56
N VAL A 186 5.45 31.56 -2.59
CA VAL A 186 6.78 32.01 -3.01
C VAL A 186 6.76 33.45 -3.49
N ASN A 187 5.82 33.83 -4.38
CA ASN A 187 5.77 35.18 -4.93
C ASN A 187 5.43 36.21 -3.83
N THR A 188 4.57 35.85 -2.87
CA THR A 188 4.27 36.72 -1.71
C THR A 188 5.52 36.93 -0.84
N ALA A 189 6.26 35.85 -0.54
CA ALA A 189 7.48 35.95 0.23
C ALA A 189 8.54 36.81 -0.48
N ALA A 190 8.71 36.63 -1.80
CA ALA A 190 9.59 37.48 -2.60
C ALA A 190 9.17 38.96 -2.58
N ALA A 191 7.86 39.23 -2.68
CA ALA A 191 7.33 40.60 -2.57
C ALA A 191 7.51 41.21 -1.16
N MET A 192 7.63 40.38 -0.11
CA MET A 192 8.01 40.84 1.24
C MET A 192 9.48 41.23 1.34
N GLY A 193 10.34 40.82 0.39
CA GLY A 193 11.75 41.12 0.36
C GLY A 193 12.68 39.94 0.61
N PHE A 194 12.16 38.73 0.76
CA PHE A 194 13.01 37.53 0.82
C PHE A 194 13.73 37.28 -0.49
N THR A 195 15.00 36.89 -0.42
CA THR A 195 15.69 36.30 -1.56
C THR A 195 15.32 34.83 -1.69
N VAL A 196 14.87 34.42 -2.88
CA VAL A 196 14.44 33.04 -3.14
C VAL A 196 15.51 32.28 -3.91
N PHE A 197 15.82 31.09 -3.45
CA PHE A 197 16.74 30.15 -4.08
C PHE A 197 16.02 28.83 -4.42
N GLY A 198 16.35 28.27 -5.60
CA GLY A 198 15.99 26.89 -5.96
C GLY A 198 17.16 25.97 -5.68
N LEU A 199 16.89 24.77 -5.14
CA LEU A 199 17.92 23.78 -4.83
C LEU A 199 17.38 22.37 -5.05
N THR A 200 17.66 21.81 -6.22
CA THR A 200 17.05 20.54 -6.66
C THR A 200 18.08 19.44 -6.89
N GLY A 201 17.65 18.18 -6.76
CA GLY A 201 18.43 17.00 -7.16
C GLY A 201 18.53 16.79 -8.68
N ARG A 202 17.79 17.55 -9.48
CA ARG A 202 17.87 17.52 -10.95
C ARG A 202 19.27 17.85 -11.44
N ASN A 203 19.64 17.30 -12.58
CA ASN A 203 20.97 17.51 -13.18
C ASN A 203 21.10 18.89 -13.84
N ASP A 204 22.35 19.35 -14.02
CA ASP A 204 22.63 20.67 -14.64
C ASP A 204 22.05 20.81 -16.05
N ASN A 205 22.02 19.74 -16.85
CA ASN A 205 21.39 19.77 -18.17
C ASN A 205 19.86 19.98 -18.14
N GLN A 206 19.25 19.86 -16.96
CA GLN A 206 17.82 20.10 -16.74
C GLN A 206 17.52 21.50 -16.18
N LYS A 207 18.56 22.28 -15.83
CA LYS A 207 18.42 23.56 -15.14
C LYS A 207 17.57 24.56 -15.91
N ALA A 208 17.94 24.84 -17.16
CA ALA A 208 17.24 25.83 -17.98
C ALA A 208 15.76 25.47 -18.19
N ALA A 209 15.47 24.20 -18.48
CA ALA A 209 14.10 23.71 -18.64
C ALA A 209 13.31 23.80 -17.33
N THR A 210 13.94 23.51 -16.17
CA THR A 210 13.30 23.63 -14.86
C THR A 210 12.93 25.08 -14.54
N VAL A 211 13.86 26.02 -14.72
CA VAL A 211 13.61 27.45 -14.50
C VAL A 211 12.53 27.97 -15.45
N ALA A 212 12.55 27.55 -16.71
CA ALA A 212 11.50 27.89 -17.68
C ALA A 212 10.12 27.32 -17.29
N ASN A 213 10.07 26.07 -16.79
CA ASN A 213 8.82 25.50 -16.29
C ASN A 213 8.27 26.29 -15.09
N LEU A 214 9.13 26.66 -14.14
CA LEU A 214 8.73 27.49 -12.99
C LEU A 214 8.14 28.83 -13.45
N ALA A 215 8.81 29.51 -14.38
CA ALA A 215 8.29 30.76 -14.95
C ALA A 215 6.94 30.54 -15.68
N LYS A 216 6.83 29.49 -16.47
CA LYS A 216 5.61 29.10 -17.21
C LYS A 216 4.41 28.90 -16.29
N VAL A 217 4.61 28.33 -15.10
CA VAL A 217 3.52 28.11 -14.14
C VAL A 217 3.29 29.26 -13.17
N GLY A 218 4.01 30.37 -13.32
CA GLY A 218 3.73 31.64 -12.65
C GLY A 218 4.66 32.03 -11.50
N TYR A 219 5.78 31.33 -11.28
CA TYR A 219 6.80 31.81 -10.35
C TYR A 219 7.58 32.96 -10.93
N THR A 220 7.83 34.01 -10.14
CA THR A 220 8.59 35.20 -10.54
C THR A 220 9.92 35.36 -9.82
N ALA A 221 10.25 34.45 -8.90
CA ALA A 221 11.33 34.62 -7.95
C ALA A 221 12.50 33.63 -8.12
N PHE A 222 12.50 32.78 -9.14
CA PHE A 222 13.56 31.81 -9.43
C PHE A 222 14.41 32.21 -10.65
N PRO A 223 15.34 33.17 -10.54
CA PRO A 223 16.28 33.44 -11.61
C PRO A 223 17.34 32.34 -11.69
N GLU A 224 17.92 32.15 -12.86
CA GLU A 224 18.83 31.05 -13.14
C GLU A 224 20.11 31.07 -12.27
N ASP A 225 20.60 32.25 -11.92
CA ASP A 225 21.79 32.45 -11.06
C ASP A 225 21.58 32.08 -9.59
N ARG A 226 20.33 31.96 -9.16
CA ARG A 226 19.92 31.51 -7.81
C ARG A 226 19.20 30.17 -7.83
N PHE A 227 19.36 29.39 -8.91
CA PHE A 227 18.82 28.06 -9.03
C PHE A 227 19.94 27.02 -9.11
N TYR A 228 20.06 26.18 -8.11
CA TYR A 228 21.13 25.18 -7.97
C TYR A 228 20.63 23.79 -8.38
N THR A 229 21.37 23.18 -9.29
CA THR A 229 21.17 21.82 -9.80
C THR A 229 22.39 20.96 -9.48
N LYS A 230 22.25 19.64 -9.55
CA LYS A 230 23.35 18.73 -9.29
C LYS A 230 24.19 18.59 -10.56
N TRP A 231 25.51 18.72 -10.43
CA TRP A 231 26.48 18.65 -11.55
C TRP A 231 26.57 17.28 -12.24
N THR A 232 25.83 16.27 -11.79
CA THR A 232 25.76 14.94 -12.38
C THR A 232 24.86 14.92 -13.60
N GLY A 233 25.06 13.96 -14.50
CA GLY A 233 24.30 13.82 -15.72
C GLY A 233 25.14 14.00 -16.98
N VAL A 234 24.56 13.74 -18.14
CA VAL A 234 25.24 13.88 -19.44
C VAL A 234 25.50 15.35 -19.74
N GLY A 235 26.78 15.72 -19.95
CA GLY A 235 27.16 17.09 -20.24
C GLY A 235 27.16 18.03 -19.03
N SER A 236 27.11 17.50 -17.82
CA SER A 236 27.07 18.26 -16.57
C SER A 236 28.37 19.02 -16.30
N SER A 237 28.27 20.08 -15.52
CA SER A 237 29.39 20.82 -14.98
C SER A 237 30.20 19.99 -13.96
N GLN A 238 31.36 20.48 -13.58
CA GLN A 238 32.18 19.86 -12.54
C GLN A 238 31.59 20.13 -11.15
N GLN A 239 31.87 19.23 -10.20
CA GLN A 239 31.48 19.42 -8.80
C GLN A 239 31.96 20.79 -8.31
N PRO A 240 31.05 21.61 -7.75
CA PRO A 240 31.41 22.89 -7.16
C PRO A 240 32.41 22.74 -6.02
N ALA A 241 33.38 23.65 -5.91
CA ALA A 241 34.45 23.59 -4.92
C ALA A 241 33.94 23.66 -3.46
N TYR A 242 32.74 24.22 -3.23
CA TYR A 242 32.12 24.31 -1.91
C TYR A 242 31.42 23.01 -1.49
N ILE A 243 31.31 22.01 -2.36
CA ILE A 243 30.72 20.70 -2.01
C ILE A 243 31.84 19.72 -1.64
N THR A 244 31.71 19.11 -0.48
CA THR A 244 32.58 18.03 0.01
C THR A 244 31.74 16.75 0.19
N CYS A 245 32.21 15.64 -0.34
CA CYS A 245 31.56 14.34 -0.27
C CYS A 245 32.41 13.38 0.56
N ALA A 246 31.80 12.58 1.40
CA ALA A 246 32.49 11.54 2.17
C ALA A 246 33.00 10.39 1.29
N ALA A 247 32.35 10.16 0.14
CA ALA A 247 32.70 9.13 -0.83
C ALA A 247 32.88 9.74 -2.23
N ALA A 248 33.33 8.93 -3.20
CA ALA A 248 33.50 9.36 -4.60
C ALA A 248 32.22 9.93 -5.25
N LYS A 249 31.04 9.55 -4.73
CA LYS A 249 29.74 10.07 -5.15
C LYS A 249 29.06 10.72 -3.94
N CYS A 250 28.74 11.99 -4.04
CA CYS A 250 27.97 12.69 -3.03
C CYS A 250 26.57 12.10 -2.84
N THR A 251 26.17 12.00 -1.59
CA THR A 251 24.76 11.83 -1.26
C THR A 251 23.97 13.10 -1.59
N THR A 252 22.66 12.99 -1.72
CA THR A 252 21.79 14.15 -1.91
C THR A 252 21.87 15.10 -0.72
N VAL A 253 21.97 14.56 0.50
CA VAL A 253 22.12 15.37 1.72
C VAL A 253 23.41 16.20 1.70
N GLU A 254 24.57 15.60 1.37
CA GLU A 254 25.85 16.33 1.27
C GLU A 254 25.77 17.46 0.24
N TYR A 255 25.19 17.18 -0.93
CA TYR A 255 25.00 18.19 -1.97
C TYR A 255 24.10 19.33 -1.48
N LYS A 256 22.90 19.01 -0.97
CA LYS A 256 21.94 20.03 -0.57
C LYS A 256 22.38 20.81 0.67
N ALA A 257 22.92 20.14 1.69
CA ALA A 257 23.46 20.83 2.87
C ALA A 257 24.67 21.70 2.54
N GLY A 258 25.60 21.21 1.72
CA GLY A 258 26.76 21.98 1.26
C GLY A 258 26.36 23.21 0.44
N THR A 259 25.33 23.10 -0.38
CA THR A 259 24.79 24.24 -1.14
C THR A 259 24.10 25.27 -0.22
N ARG A 260 23.31 24.83 0.77
CA ARG A 260 22.75 25.77 1.77
C ARG A 260 23.84 26.49 2.54
N LYS A 261 24.87 25.75 2.99
CA LYS A 261 26.05 26.36 3.60
C LYS A 261 26.69 27.43 2.70
N HIS A 262 26.84 27.13 1.44
CA HIS A 262 27.37 28.09 0.47
C HIS A 262 26.49 29.36 0.36
N ILE A 263 25.16 29.22 0.35
CA ILE A 263 24.25 30.37 0.32
C ILE A 263 24.44 31.24 1.58
N GLU A 264 24.61 30.64 2.75
CA GLU A 264 24.93 31.39 3.98
C GLU A 264 26.32 32.04 3.94
N ASP A 265 27.31 31.35 3.39
CA ASP A 265 28.66 31.92 3.18
C ASP A 265 28.65 33.13 2.23
N LEU A 266 27.66 33.25 1.34
CA LEU A 266 27.41 34.47 0.52
C LEU A 266 26.72 35.59 1.29
N GLY A 267 26.45 35.40 2.59
CA GLY A 267 25.88 36.38 3.51
C GLY A 267 24.36 36.43 3.53
N TYR A 268 23.70 35.37 3.08
CA TYR A 268 22.27 35.19 3.24
C TYR A 268 21.95 34.40 4.51
N ASP A 269 20.84 34.69 5.12
CA ASP A 269 20.27 33.97 6.26
C ASP A 269 19.09 33.12 5.76
N ILE A 270 19.24 31.79 5.75
CA ILE A 270 18.20 30.88 5.26
C ILE A 270 17.14 30.68 6.36
N VAL A 271 16.15 31.54 6.35
CA VAL A 271 15.04 31.53 7.30
C VAL A 271 14.17 30.28 7.20
N LEU A 272 13.95 29.77 5.99
CA LEU A 272 13.14 28.58 5.74
C LEU A 272 13.68 27.78 4.54
N ASN A 273 13.83 26.47 4.74
CA ASN A 273 14.13 25.50 3.72
C ASN A 273 12.93 24.54 3.55
N VAL A 274 12.44 24.40 2.32
CA VAL A 274 11.23 23.65 1.97
C VAL A 274 11.55 22.50 1.03
N GLY A 275 11.08 21.31 1.33
CA GLY A 275 11.28 20.12 0.52
C GLY A 275 10.28 19.01 0.85
N ASP A 276 10.07 18.10 -0.10
CA ASP A 276 9.20 16.92 0.08
C ASP A 276 9.97 15.66 0.50
N GLN A 277 11.30 15.66 0.38
CA GLN A 277 12.17 14.57 0.84
C GLN A 277 13.00 14.98 2.06
N TRP A 278 13.27 14.01 2.95
CA TRP A 278 14.16 14.27 4.08
C TRP A 278 15.58 14.66 3.64
N SER A 279 16.02 14.18 2.48
CA SER A 279 17.30 14.59 1.87
C SER A 279 17.40 16.07 1.56
N ASP A 280 16.28 16.75 1.37
CA ASP A 280 16.25 18.20 1.13
C ASP A 280 16.51 18.99 2.39
N LEU A 281 16.14 18.41 3.54
CA LEU A 281 16.01 19.11 4.81
C LEU A 281 17.12 18.79 5.81
N GLN A 282 17.75 17.62 5.68
CA GLN A 282 18.85 17.19 6.57
C GLN A 282 20.13 17.99 6.35
N GLY A 283 21.00 18.00 7.36
CA GLY A 283 22.33 18.61 7.30
C GLY A 283 22.41 20.07 7.70
N GLY A 284 21.32 20.68 8.20
CA GLY A 284 21.31 22.03 8.74
C GLY A 284 21.35 23.17 7.71
N TYR A 285 21.89 24.32 8.13
CA TYR A 285 21.98 25.55 7.35
C TYR A 285 20.61 26.08 6.91
N ALA A 286 19.68 26.17 7.85
CA ALA A 286 18.41 26.89 7.78
C ALA A 286 17.82 26.98 9.17
N ASP A 287 17.22 28.10 9.54
CA ASP A 287 16.57 28.32 10.83
C ASP A 287 15.41 27.38 11.03
N ARG A 288 14.63 27.18 9.96
CA ARG A 288 13.47 26.32 9.96
C ARG A 288 13.41 25.46 8.68
N ILE A 289 12.86 24.27 8.85
CA ILE A 289 12.55 23.37 7.74
C ILE A 289 11.06 23.18 7.61
N LEU A 290 10.59 22.96 6.39
CA LEU A 290 9.21 22.57 6.10
C LEU A 290 9.20 21.32 5.22
N LYS A 291 8.78 20.19 5.81
CA LYS A 291 8.56 18.94 5.10
C LYS A 291 7.18 18.95 4.47
N LEU A 292 7.12 18.84 3.16
CA LEU A 292 5.88 18.68 2.42
C LEU A 292 5.49 17.20 2.29
N PRO A 293 4.19 16.89 2.17
CA PRO A 293 3.74 15.51 2.02
C PRO A 293 4.07 14.97 0.62
N ASN A 294 4.66 13.77 0.58
CA ASN A 294 4.86 13.02 -0.66
C ASN A 294 4.82 11.51 -0.39
N PRO A 295 3.71 10.81 -0.68
CA PRO A 295 3.61 9.36 -0.56
C PRO A 295 4.01 8.60 -1.83
N THR A 296 4.36 9.27 -2.94
CA THR A 296 4.53 8.64 -4.26
C THR A 296 5.92 8.08 -4.53
N TYR A 297 6.94 8.60 -3.87
CA TYR A 297 8.30 8.07 -3.93
C TYR A 297 9.10 8.44 -2.68
N TYR A 298 10.20 7.74 -2.43
CA TYR A 298 11.09 7.99 -1.30
C TYR A 298 12.55 7.90 -1.71
N LEU A 299 13.28 8.97 -1.47
CA LEU A 299 14.73 9.01 -1.64
C LEU A 299 15.42 8.73 -0.29
N PRO A 300 15.97 7.53 -0.07
CA PRO A 300 16.68 7.22 1.16
C PRO A 300 17.86 8.16 1.39
N SER A 301 17.95 8.74 2.57
CA SER A 301 19.02 9.67 2.93
C SER A 301 19.61 9.26 4.26
N PRO A 302 20.90 8.88 4.32
CA PRO A 302 21.60 8.76 5.60
C PRO A 302 21.83 10.14 6.20
N ASP A 303 21.84 10.23 7.52
CA ASP A 303 22.30 11.43 8.21
C ASP A 303 23.77 11.70 7.87
N LEU A 304 24.13 12.97 7.74
CA LEU A 304 25.53 13.34 7.59
C LEU A 304 26.29 13.05 8.90
N PRO A 305 27.51 12.49 8.83
CA PRO A 305 28.35 12.30 10.01
C PRO A 305 28.55 13.63 10.75
N GLY A 306 28.24 13.65 12.05
CA GLY A 306 28.33 14.83 12.90
C GLY A 306 27.22 15.86 12.76
N LEU A 307 26.28 15.64 11.84
CA LEU A 307 25.08 16.47 11.63
C LEU A 307 23.80 15.66 11.83
N SER A 308 23.80 14.71 12.75
CA SER A 308 22.64 13.88 13.07
C SER A 308 21.48 14.76 13.58
N GLU A 309 20.34 14.66 12.91
CA GLU A 309 19.09 15.29 13.30
C GLU A 309 18.03 14.23 13.55
N PRO A 310 17.98 13.65 14.76
CA PRO A 310 17.06 12.54 15.07
C PRO A 310 15.58 12.87 14.84
N ARG A 311 15.21 14.15 14.94
CA ARG A 311 13.85 14.64 14.66
C ARG A 311 13.45 14.54 13.18
N LEU A 312 14.45 14.50 12.27
CA LEU A 312 14.26 14.37 10.82
C LEU A 312 14.41 12.92 10.34
N ALA A 313 14.88 12.01 11.19
CA ALA A 313 15.00 10.61 10.82
C ALA A 313 13.63 10.05 10.40
N PRO A 314 13.54 9.38 9.24
CA PRO A 314 12.31 8.71 8.87
C PRO A 314 11.96 7.69 9.94
N ARG A 315 10.74 7.77 10.45
CA ARG A 315 10.24 6.83 11.44
C ARG A 315 9.90 5.52 10.74
N THR A 316 9.58 4.47 11.49
CA THR A 316 9.26 3.16 10.93
C THR A 316 8.23 3.24 9.81
N HIS A 317 8.33 2.34 8.85
CA HIS A 317 7.71 2.42 7.52
C HIS A 317 6.20 2.69 7.51
N PHE A 318 5.46 2.23 8.53
CA PHE A 318 4.00 2.27 8.54
C PHE A 318 3.38 2.96 9.75
N THR A 319 4.15 3.23 10.77
CA THR A 319 3.72 3.98 11.95
C THR A 319 4.20 5.43 11.88
N MET A 320 4.27 6.00 10.68
CA MET A 320 4.57 7.41 10.53
C MET A 320 3.44 8.22 11.15
N LYS A 321 3.77 8.96 12.20
CA LYS A 321 2.81 9.91 12.74
C LYS A 321 2.50 10.97 11.69
N PRO A 322 1.30 11.59 11.75
CA PRO A 322 0.93 12.70 10.88
C PRO A 322 1.84 13.91 11.10
N ASP A 323 3.06 13.88 10.57
CA ASP A 323 4.07 14.93 10.67
C ASP A 323 4.35 15.64 9.33
N GLY A 324 3.46 15.40 8.34
CA GLY A 324 3.60 15.92 6.98
C GLY A 324 4.60 15.14 6.11
N SER A 325 5.17 14.01 6.62
CA SER A 325 6.21 13.29 5.88
C SER A 325 5.68 12.55 4.65
N SER A 326 4.43 12.07 4.67
CA SER A 326 3.86 11.26 3.59
C SER A 326 2.47 11.72 3.13
N GLY A 327 1.79 12.56 3.89
CA GLY A 327 0.39 12.96 3.66
C GLY A 327 -0.58 12.25 4.58
N LEU A 328 -1.79 12.75 4.64
CA LEU A 328 -2.86 12.26 5.50
C LEU A 328 -4.09 11.85 4.69
N THR A 329 -4.71 10.74 5.09
CA THR A 329 -6.07 10.41 4.65
C THR A 329 -7.08 11.41 5.23
N VAL A 330 -8.30 11.42 4.71
CA VAL A 330 -9.40 12.26 5.25
C VAL A 330 -9.66 11.97 6.73
N SER A 331 -9.40 10.75 7.19
CA SER A 331 -9.51 10.36 8.60
C SER A 331 -8.30 10.75 9.46
N GLY A 332 -7.28 11.39 8.89
CA GLY A 332 -6.06 11.79 9.59
C GLY A 332 -5.04 10.66 9.78
N GLU A 333 -5.17 9.53 9.09
CA GLU A 333 -4.20 8.44 9.08
C GLU A 333 -3.03 8.80 8.14
N ALA A 334 -1.79 8.59 8.57
CA ALA A 334 -0.63 8.81 7.72
C ALA A 334 -0.59 7.81 6.56
N ILE A 335 -0.44 8.31 5.34
CA ILE A 335 -0.33 7.48 4.15
C ILE A 335 1.09 6.92 4.07
N PRO A 336 1.29 5.60 4.01
CA PRO A 336 2.62 5.04 3.82
C PRO A 336 3.22 5.47 2.49
N ASN A 337 4.51 5.80 2.50
CA ASN A 337 5.22 6.06 1.26
C ASN A 337 5.35 4.76 0.44
N ILE A 338 4.99 4.78 -0.84
CA ILE A 338 4.90 3.57 -1.65
C ILE A 338 6.25 2.86 -1.83
N ASP A 339 7.35 3.58 -1.96
CA ASP A 339 8.68 2.96 -2.10
C ASP A 339 9.15 2.32 -0.79
N SER A 340 8.77 2.89 0.36
CA SER A 340 8.99 2.25 1.65
C SER A 340 8.18 0.95 1.77
N VAL A 341 6.95 0.92 1.26
CA VAL A 341 6.12 -0.29 1.20
C VAL A 341 6.76 -1.34 0.28
N LYS A 342 7.16 -0.98 -0.95
CA LYS A 342 7.87 -1.87 -1.88
C LYS A 342 9.11 -2.48 -1.25
N LYS A 343 9.94 -1.64 -0.61
CA LYS A 343 11.17 -2.10 0.07
C LYS A 343 10.87 -3.04 1.23
N THR A 344 9.81 -2.78 1.99
CA THR A 344 9.41 -3.66 3.09
C THR A 344 8.88 -4.99 2.58
N ILE A 345 8.09 -4.98 1.50
CA ILE A 345 7.64 -6.20 0.82
C ILE A 345 8.85 -7.00 0.30
N ALA A 346 9.81 -6.36 -0.36
CA ALA A 346 11.04 -7.02 -0.80
C ALA A 346 11.79 -7.68 0.38
N THR A 347 11.97 -6.95 1.48
CA THR A 347 12.60 -7.50 2.70
C THR A 347 11.81 -8.69 3.26
N TYR A 348 10.49 -8.61 3.28
CA TYR A 348 9.61 -9.68 3.75
C TYR A 348 9.76 -10.97 2.93
N TYR A 349 9.88 -10.85 1.61
CA TYR A 349 10.12 -11.99 0.72
C TYR A 349 11.61 -12.37 0.58
N GLY A 350 12.52 -11.66 1.28
CA GLY A 350 13.97 -11.90 1.21
C GLY A 350 14.58 -11.57 -0.14
N ASP A 351 13.95 -10.67 -0.90
CA ASP A 351 14.44 -10.17 -2.17
C ASP A 351 15.57 -9.14 -1.93
N PRO A 352 16.76 -9.34 -2.51
CA PRO A 352 17.87 -8.39 -2.37
C PRO A 352 17.72 -7.12 -3.24
N GLY A 353 16.57 -6.90 -3.86
CA GLY A 353 16.29 -5.78 -4.78
C GLY A 353 16.36 -6.17 -6.26
N THR A 354 16.19 -7.43 -6.58
CA THR A 354 16.19 -7.98 -7.95
C THR A 354 14.78 -8.32 -8.46
N GLY A 355 13.78 -8.21 -7.61
CA GLY A 355 12.41 -8.69 -7.88
C GLY A 355 12.24 -10.20 -7.67
N ILE A 356 13.30 -10.89 -7.23
CA ILE A 356 13.30 -12.35 -7.03
C ILE A 356 13.35 -12.67 -5.54
N SER A 357 12.33 -13.37 -5.05
CA SER A 357 12.23 -13.78 -3.66
C SER A 357 13.25 -14.86 -3.28
N ASN A 358 13.69 -14.87 -2.04
CA ASN A 358 14.50 -15.95 -1.49
C ASN A 358 13.62 -17.19 -1.21
N LYS A 359 13.87 -18.27 -1.95
CA LYS A 359 13.09 -19.51 -1.84
C LYS A 359 13.51 -20.42 -0.67
N SER A 360 14.62 -20.09 0.02
CA SER A 360 15.17 -20.92 1.10
C SER A 360 14.89 -20.38 2.48
N ALA A 361 14.93 -19.05 2.65
CA ALA A 361 14.73 -18.41 3.97
C ALA A 361 14.27 -16.95 3.79
N SER A 362 13.16 -16.61 4.41
CA SER A 362 12.65 -15.24 4.46
C SER A 362 11.63 -15.11 5.60
N PRO A 363 11.30 -13.89 6.05
CA PRO A 363 10.18 -13.68 6.97
C PRO A 363 8.87 -14.28 6.46
N TYR A 364 8.59 -14.17 5.15
CA TYR A 364 7.41 -14.79 4.51
C TYR A 364 7.38 -16.31 4.70
N ILE A 365 8.50 -17.00 4.39
CA ILE A 365 8.58 -18.46 4.57
C ILE A 365 8.35 -18.85 6.03
N SER A 366 8.93 -18.10 6.96
CA SER A 366 8.77 -18.35 8.41
C SER A 366 7.32 -18.15 8.86
N GLU A 367 6.67 -17.08 8.43
CA GLU A 367 5.27 -16.78 8.74
C GLU A 367 4.34 -17.83 8.13
N MET A 368 4.52 -18.14 6.84
CA MET A 368 3.75 -19.19 6.16
C MET A 368 3.90 -20.54 6.84
N SER A 369 5.12 -20.94 7.18
CA SER A 369 5.36 -22.21 7.86
C SER A 369 4.67 -22.29 9.22
N ALA A 370 4.74 -21.24 10.02
CA ALA A 370 4.08 -21.20 11.33
C ALA A 370 2.54 -21.20 11.20
N LEU A 371 2.00 -20.43 10.24
CA LEU A 371 0.57 -20.38 9.96
C LEU A 371 0.06 -21.75 9.48
N VAL A 372 0.74 -22.34 8.52
CA VAL A 372 0.37 -23.65 7.95
C VAL A 372 0.48 -24.77 8.99
N GLU A 373 1.54 -24.81 9.81
CA GLU A 373 1.66 -25.81 10.88
C GLU A 373 0.47 -25.75 11.86
N LYS A 374 0.08 -24.53 12.25
CA LYS A 374 -1.08 -24.32 13.12
C LYS A 374 -2.38 -24.82 12.47
N GLN A 375 -2.59 -24.52 11.20
CA GLN A 375 -3.79 -24.91 10.47
C GLN A 375 -3.82 -26.40 10.12
N GLN A 376 -2.68 -26.99 9.79
CA GLN A 376 -2.57 -28.41 9.44
C GLN A 376 -3.10 -29.32 10.55
N LYS A 377 -2.78 -29.03 11.83
CA LYS A 377 -3.28 -29.81 12.97
C LYS A 377 -4.81 -29.83 13.00
N ARG A 378 -5.44 -28.69 12.75
CA ARG A 378 -6.91 -28.54 12.70
C ARG A 378 -7.50 -29.25 11.49
N VAL A 379 -6.92 -29.04 10.33
CA VAL A 379 -7.37 -29.64 9.05
C VAL A 379 -7.31 -31.17 9.13
N VAL A 380 -6.18 -31.73 9.52
CA VAL A 380 -5.99 -33.19 9.66
C VAL A 380 -7.04 -33.78 10.63
N GLN A 381 -7.28 -33.12 11.75
CA GLN A 381 -8.30 -33.58 12.72
C GLN A 381 -9.71 -33.54 12.11
N ALA A 382 -10.06 -32.47 11.39
CA ALA A 382 -11.37 -32.33 10.75
C ALA A 382 -11.56 -33.37 9.64
N CYS A 383 -10.57 -33.56 8.75
CA CYS A 383 -10.57 -34.57 7.71
C CYS A 383 -10.78 -35.99 8.28
N ALA A 384 -9.97 -36.38 9.27
CA ALA A 384 -10.06 -37.68 9.89
C ALA A 384 -11.41 -37.89 10.64
N THR A 385 -11.98 -36.84 11.19
CA THR A 385 -13.29 -36.92 11.86
C THR A 385 -14.40 -37.09 10.85
N GLY A 386 -14.44 -36.29 9.79
CA GLY A 386 -15.42 -36.41 8.71
C GLY A 386 -15.37 -37.80 8.06
N ALA A 387 -14.18 -38.29 7.72
CA ALA A 387 -14.00 -39.62 7.14
C ALA A 387 -14.56 -40.73 8.07
N ARG A 388 -14.31 -40.65 9.38
CA ARG A 388 -14.88 -41.62 10.37
C ARG A 388 -16.39 -41.54 10.50
N GLN A 389 -16.97 -40.35 10.31
CA GLN A 389 -18.40 -40.11 10.37
C GLN A 389 -19.13 -40.45 9.06
N GLY A 390 -18.38 -40.83 8.02
CA GLY A 390 -18.91 -41.17 6.71
C GLY A 390 -19.32 -39.95 5.88
N THR A 391 -18.87 -38.74 6.25
CA THR A 391 -18.94 -37.58 5.37
C THR A 391 -17.82 -37.65 4.31
N LYS A 392 -17.85 -36.80 3.31
CA LYS A 392 -16.79 -36.67 2.31
C LYS A 392 -16.02 -35.36 2.57
N PRO A 393 -15.10 -35.34 3.56
CA PRO A 393 -14.42 -34.09 3.89
C PRO A 393 -13.55 -33.62 2.72
N ALA A 394 -13.51 -32.30 2.52
CA ALA A 394 -12.67 -31.66 1.51
C ALA A 394 -12.01 -30.38 2.04
N ILE A 395 -10.88 -30.01 1.48
CA ILE A 395 -10.30 -28.68 1.61
C ILE A 395 -10.31 -28.00 0.24
N VAL A 396 -10.52 -26.69 0.24
CA VAL A 396 -10.49 -25.86 -0.96
C VAL A 396 -9.24 -24.97 -0.91
N LEU A 397 -8.47 -24.97 -1.98
CA LEU A 397 -7.24 -24.19 -2.12
C LEU A 397 -7.33 -23.33 -3.39
N ASP A 398 -7.00 -22.03 -3.26
CA ASP A 398 -6.80 -21.16 -4.41
C ASP A 398 -5.44 -21.45 -5.09
N ALA A 399 -5.18 -20.81 -6.25
CA ALA A 399 -3.91 -20.95 -6.96
C ALA A 399 -2.89 -19.89 -6.53
N ASP A 400 -3.10 -18.66 -6.95
CA ASP A 400 -2.12 -17.57 -6.83
C ASP A 400 -1.89 -17.20 -5.36
N ASP A 401 -0.62 -17.15 -4.93
CA ASP A 401 -0.18 -16.95 -3.56
C ASP A 401 -0.84 -17.82 -2.48
N THR A 402 -1.52 -18.89 -2.93
CA THR A 402 -2.09 -19.92 -2.06
C THR A 402 -1.41 -21.26 -2.28
N THR A 403 -1.47 -21.83 -3.50
CA THR A 403 -0.73 -23.05 -3.84
C THR A 403 0.52 -22.75 -4.66
N LEU A 404 0.48 -21.72 -5.49
CA LEU A 404 1.55 -21.27 -6.37
C LEU A 404 1.98 -19.86 -5.98
N TRP A 405 3.28 -19.64 -5.85
CA TRP A 405 3.86 -18.41 -5.34
C TRP A 405 4.17 -17.43 -6.47
N THR A 406 3.51 -16.27 -6.51
CA THR A 406 3.54 -15.35 -7.66
C THR A 406 4.52 -14.19 -7.52
N TYR A 407 5.17 -13.99 -6.38
CA TYR A 407 6.01 -12.82 -6.08
C TYR A 407 6.98 -12.43 -7.21
N ASP A 408 7.70 -13.39 -7.78
CA ASP A 408 8.72 -13.08 -8.79
C ASP A 408 8.09 -12.49 -10.05
N MET A 409 6.93 -12.97 -10.47
CA MET A 409 6.16 -12.40 -11.57
C MET A 409 5.66 -10.99 -11.22
N GLU A 410 5.06 -10.84 -10.05
CA GLU A 410 4.47 -9.56 -9.61
C GLU A 410 5.53 -8.46 -9.47
N VAL A 411 6.76 -8.81 -9.09
CA VAL A 411 7.79 -7.81 -8.77
C VAL A 411 8.83 -7.68 -9.87
N ALA A 412 9.44 -8.79 -10.36
CA ALA A 412 10.50 -8.69 -11.36
C ALA A 412 9.96 -8.29 -12.75
N ASP A 413 8.82 -8.84 -13.16
CA ASP A 413 8.27 -8.59 -14.50
C ASP A 413 7.23 -7.45 -14.46
N MET A 414 6.28 -7.49 -13.52
CA MET A 414 5.16 -6.55 -13.49
C MET A 414 5.40 -5.29 -12.65
N HIS A 415 6.48 -5.25 -11.85
CA HIS A 415 6.80 -4.10 -10.99
C HIS A 415 5.60 -3.63 -10.15
N PHE A 416 4.87 -4.59 -9.56
CA PHE A 416 3.60 -4.38 -8.83
C PHE A 416 2.46 -3.78 -9.67
N ASN A 417 2.48 -3.90 -11.00
CA ASN A 417 1.41 -3.43 -11.87
C ASN A 417 0.90 -4.59 -12.72
N PHE A 418 -0.18 -5.19 -12.28
CA PHE A 418 -0.74 -6.40 -12.89
C PHE A 418 -0.94 -6.28 -14.41
N ASN A 419 -0.37 -7.23 -15.14
CA ASN A 419 -0.51 -7.37 -16.59
C ASN A 419 -1.01 -8.78 -16.92
N PRO A 420 -2.26 -8.93 -17.38
CA PRO A 420 -2.84 -10.24 -17.66
C PRO A 420 -2.13 -11.00 -18.80
N ALA A 421 -1.48 -10.31 -19.73
CA ALA A 421 -0.73 -10.98 -20.80
C ALA A 421 0.58 -11.60 -20.28
N GLU A 422 1.28 -10.92 -19.38
CA GLU A 422 2.47 -11.45 -18.71
C GLU A 422 2.11 -12.60 -17.76
N GLN A 423 1.00 -12.47 -17.00
CA GLN A 423 0.49 -13.58 -16.20
C GLN A 423 0.20 -14.81 -17.03
N ASP A 424 -0.44 -14.64 -18.20
CA ASP A 424 -0.77 -15.77 -19.10
C ASP A 424 0.48 -16.50 -19.58
N VAL A 425 1.57 -15.78 -19.87
CA VAL A 425 2.89 -16.37 -20.19
C VAL A 425 3.43 -17.17 -19.01
N TRP A 426 3.45 -16.60 -17.80
CA TRP A 426 3.93 -17.29 -16.61
C TRP A 426 3.14 -18.56 -16.31
N VAL A 427 1.82 -18.49 -16.44
CA VAL A 427 0.94 -19.65 -16.23
C VAL A 427 1.21 -20.74 -17.25
N LYS A 428 1.25 -20.41 -18.55
CA LYS A 428 1.44 -21.37 -19.64
C LYS A 428 2.82 -22.02 -19.66
N ASP A 429 3.83 -21.29 -19.19
CA ASP A 429 5.19 -21.79 -19.06
C ASP A 429 5.42 -22.55 -17.72
N GLU A 430 4.40 -22.65 -16.86
CA GLU A 430 4.48 -23.37 -15.58
C GLU A 430 5.65 -22.90 -14.71
N ARG A 431 5.81 -21.57 -14.54
CA ARG A 431 6.99 -20.98 -13.89
C ARG A 431 6.87 -20.84 -12.38
N PHE A 432 5.67 -20.96 -11.80
CA PHE A 432 5.46 -20.66 -10.39
C PHE A 432 6.02 -21.77 -9.49
N PRO A 433 6.82 -21.41 -8.46
CA PRO A 433 7.16 -22.35 -7.39
C PRO A 433 5.96 -22.58 -6.47
N ALA A 434 6.02 -23.64 -5.66
CA ALA A 434 5.01 -23.86 -4.63
C ALA A 434 5.09 -22.78 -3.53
N THR A 435 3.94 -22.37 -3.04
CA THR A 435 3.84 -21.55 -1.83
C THR A 435 4.38 -22.36 -0.63
N PRO A 436 5.19 -21.74 0.26
CA PRO A 436 5.85 -22.45 1.36
C PRO A 436 4.88 -23.25 2.23
N SER A 437 5.25 -24.51 2.51
CA SER A 437 4.54 -25.48 3.36
C SER A 437 3.16 -25.96 2.84
N MET A 438 2.63 -25.41 1.75
CA MET A 438 1.27 -25.74 1.27
C MET A 438 1.17 -27.13 0.63
N VAL A 439 2.22 -27.61 -0.04
CA VAL A 439 2.27 -29.02 -0.55
C VAL A 439 2.11 -30.00 0.63
N GLY A 440 2.89 -29.81 1.70
CA GLY A 440 2.80 -30.67 2.90
C GLY A 440 1.45 -30.61 3.59
N LEU A 441 0.77 -29.44 3.58
CA LEU A 441 -0.60 -29.32 4.09
C LEU A 441 -1.59 -30.14 3.25
N ALA A 442 -1.50 -30.04 1.92
CA ALA A 442 -2.37 -30.77 0.99
C ALA A 442 -2.20 -32.29 1.15
N ASP A 443 -0.95 -32.77 1.20
CA ASP A 443 -0.64 -34.17 1.39
C ASP A 443 -1.12 -34.71 2.74
N ALA A 444 -0.94 -33.94 3.83
CA ALA A 444 -1.42 -34.31 5.15
C ALA A 444 -2.96 -34.37 5.21
N ALA A 445 -3.65 -33.44 4.55
CA ALA A 445 -5.11 -33.42 4.45
C ALA A 445 -5.62 -34.63 3.64
N ALA A 446 -5.00 -34.93 2.49
CA ALA A 446 -5.34 -36.08 1.65
C ALA A 446 -5.12 -37.40 2.43
N THR A 447 -3.99 -37.54 3.12
CA THR A 447 -3.68 -38.71 3.97
C THR A 447 -4.71 -38.89 5.09
N ALA A 448 -5.24 -37.78 5.62
CA ALA A 448 -6.29 -37.80 6.65
C ALA A 448 -7.71 -38.06 6.10
N GLY A 449 -7.87 -38.23 4.81
CA GLY A 449 -9.12 -38.59 4.14
C GLY A 449 -9.89 -37.42 3.51
N CYS A 450 -9.27 -36.24 3.40
CA CYS A 450 -9.86 -35.12 2.67
C CYS A 450 -9.62 -35.23 1.15
N THR A 451 -10.60 -34.83 0.37
CA THR A 451 -10.43 -34.50 -1.04
C THR A 451 -9.79 -33.10 -1.15
N ILE A 452 -8.81 -32.95 -2.02
CA ILE A 452 -8.19 -31.64 -2.30
C ILE A 452 -8.93 -31.03 -3.49
N VAL A 453 -9.52 -29.85 -3.32
CA VAL A 453 -10.28 -29.14 -4.37
C VAL A 453 -9.55 -27.84 -4.70
N GLY A 454 -9.28 -27.61 -5.98
CA GLY A 454 -8.74 -26.36 -6.48
C GLY A 454 -9.86 -25.41 -6.91
N LEU A 455 -9.76 -24.12 -6.55
CA LEU A 455 -10.74 -23.10 -6.92
C LEU A 455 -10.06 -21.74 -7.14
N THR A 456 -9.78 -21.43 -8.40
CA THR A 456 -8.98 -20.26 -8.78
C THR A 456 -9.75 -19.24 -9.62
N GLY A 457 -9.32 -17.97 -9.56
CA GLY A 457 -9.75 -16.92 -10.49
C GLY A 457 -9.17 -17.02 -11.89
N ARG A 458 -8.18 -17.90 -12.13
CA ARG A 458 -7.60 -18.14 -13.45
C ARG A 458 -8.66 -18.63 -14.44
N ASN A 459 -8.46 -18.30 -15.71
CA ASN A 459 -9.39 -18.65 -16.78
C ASN A 459 -9.31 -20.15 -17.15
N ASP A 460 -10.37 -20.69 -17.78
CA ASP A 460 -10.42 -22.09 -18.21
C ASP A 460 -9.30 -22.47 -19.19
N ASN A 461 -8.86 -21.55 -20.06
CA ASN A 461 -7.74 -21.79 -20.97
C ASN A 461 -6.37 -21.86 -20.28
N GLN A 462 -6.32 -21.61 -18.99
CA GLN A 462 -5.13 -21.73 -18.13
C GLN A 462 -5.17 -22.99 -17.25
N ARG A 463 -6.27 -23.77 -17.27
CA ARG A 463 -6.48 -24.92 -16.38
C ARG A 463 -5.41 -25.99 -16.52
N GLU A 464 -5.15 -26.43 -17.75
CA GLU A 464 -4.16 -27.49 -18.06
C GLU A 464 -2.77 -27.11 -17.56
N ALA A 465 -2.29 -25.92 -17.92
CA ALA A 465 -0.99 -25.42 -17.47
C ALA A 465 -0.92 -25.21 -15.95
N THR A 466 -2.03 -24.77 -15.34
CA THR A 466 -2.08 -24.66 -13.88
C THR A 466 -1.95 -26.02 -13.20
N LEU A 467 -2.64 -27.05 -13.67
CA LEU A 467 -2.52 -28.42 -13.16
C LEU A 467 -1.12 -28.99 -13.43
N GLY A 468 -0.53 -28.73 -14.59
CA GLY A 468 0.85 -29.09 -14.92
C GLY A 468 1.84 -28.46 -13.93
N ASN A 469 1.71 -27.17 -13.67
CA ASN A 469 2.57 -26.47 -12.69
C ASN A 469 2.40 -27.04 -11.27
N LEU A 470 1.17 -27.29 -10.84
CA LEU A 470 0.90 -27.88 -9.52
C LEU A 470 1.54 -29.27 -9.38
N ALA A 471 1.40 -30.14 -10.39
CA ALA A 471 2.04 -31.45 -10.42
C ALA A 471 3.58 -31.33 -10.39
N LYS A 472 4.14 -30.42 -11.17
CA LYS A 472 5.59 -30.13 -11.24
C LYS A 472 6.19 -29.72 -9.91
N VAL A 473 5.44 -28.97 -9.09
CA VAL A 473 5.91 -28.51 -7.77
C VAL A 473 5.50 -29.43 -6.60
N GLY A 474 4.90 -30.60 -6.91
CA GLY A 474 4.71 -31.69 -5.97
C GLY A 474 3.29 -31.91 -5.45
N TYR A 475 2.27 -31.19 -5.94
CA TYR A 475 0.89 -31.50 -5.57
C TYR A 475 0.39 -32.75 -6.32
N THR A 476 -0.17 -33.72 -5.59
CA THR A 476 -0.68 -34.98 -6.16
C THR A 476 -2.20 -35.09 -6.12
N GLY A 477 -2.89 -34.21 -5.37
CA GLY A 477 -4.33 -34.29 -5.12
C GLY A 477 -5.24 -33.58 -6.13
N PHE A 478 -4.69 -32.79 -7.07
CA PHE A 478 -5.47 -32.05 -8.06
C PHE A 478 -5.64 -32.85 -9.36
N THR A 479 -6.86 -32.82 -9.90
CA THR A 479 -7.23 -33.42 -11.17
C THR A 479 -8.19 -32.47 -11.90
N GLU A 480 -8.44 -32.70 -13.18
CA GLU A 480 -9.44 -31.91 -13.93
C GLU A 480 -10.84 -31.93 -13.28
N ALA A 481 -11.21 -33.03 -12.62
CA ALA A 481 -12.52 -33.22 -12.02
C ALA A 481 -12.73 -32.42 -10.73
N ASN A 482 -11.65 -32.08 -10.01
CA ASN A 482 -11.70 -31.36 -8.71
C ASN A 482 -11.02 -29.99 -8.76
N TYR A 483 -10.73 -29.46 -9.97
CA TYR A 483 -10.10 -28.17 -10.17
C TYR A 483 -11.02 -27.20 -10.92
N TYR A 484 -11.44 -26.14 -10.29
CA TYR A 484 -12.39 -25.17 -10.82
C TYR A 484 -11.67 -23.87 -11.23
N THR A 485 -11.82 -23.51 -12.49
CA THR A 485 -11.33 -22.28 -13.11
C THR A 485 -12.50 -21.40 -13.53
N LYS A 486 -12.27 -20.12 -13.76
CA LYS A 486 -13.30 -19.19 -14.20
C LYS A 486 -13.49 -19.34 -15.72
N TRP A 487 -14.76 -19.49 -16.17
CA TRP A 487 -15.12 -19.68 -17.60
C TRP A 487 -14.82 -18.47 -18.51
N THR A 488 -14.32 -17.36 -17.96
CA THR A 488 -13.94 -16.16 -18.70
C THR A 488 -12.58 -16.34 -19.38
N GLY A 489 -12.34 -15.60 -20.45
CA GLY A 489 -11.10 -15.65 -21.23
C GLY A 489 -11.35 -16.09 -22.67
N VAL A 490 -10.31 -15.99 -23.52
CA VAL A 490 -10.41 -16.41 -24.92
C VAL A 490 -10.54 -17.92 -25.02
N GLY A 491 -11.59 -18.40 -25.69
CA GLY A 491 -11.85 -19.82 -25.83
C GLY A 491 -12.38 -20.53 -24.58
N SER A 492 -12.83 -19.78 -23.60
CA SER A 492 -13.37 -20.31 -22.33
C SER A 492 -14.68 -21.05 -22.52
N SER A 493 -14.97 -21.97 -21.60
CA SER A 493 -16.26 -22.64 -21.48
C SER A 493 -17.39 -21.66 -21.11
N GLN A 494 -18.62 -22.11 -21.23
CA GLN A 494 -19.77 -21.31 -20.84
C GLN A 494 -19.90 -21.25 -19.30
N GLN A 495 -20.52 -20.17 -18.80
CA GLN A 495 -20.82 -20.05 -17.38
C GLN A 495 -21.58 -21.28 -16.87
N PRO A 496 -21.07 -21.95 -15.82
CA PRO A 496 -21.75 -23.09 -15.23
C PRO A 496 -23.16 -22.74 -14.74
N ALA A 497 -24.13 -23.64 -14.95
CA ALA A 497 -25.53 -23.41 -14.59
C ALA A 497 -25.76 -23.15 -13.07
N TYR A 498 -24.85 -23.59 -12.21
CA TYR A 498 -24.93 -23.37 -10.77
C TYR A 498 -24.43 -21.97 -10.33
N ILE A 499 -23.88 -21.17 -11.25
CA ILE A 499 -23.41 -19.80 -10.98
C ILE A 499 -24.47 -18.79 -11.41
N THR A 500 -24.84 -17.89 -10.53
CA THR A 500 -25.73 -16.76 -10.81
C THR A 500 -25.05 -15.47 -10.39
N CYS A 501 -24.99 -14.50 -11.30
CA CYS A 501 -24.38 -13.21 -11.08
C CYS A 501 -25.43 -12.13 -10.85
N ALA A 502 -25.21 -11.23 -9.92
CA ALA A 502 -26.09 -10.07 -9.69
C ALA A 502 -26.04 -9.05 -10.85
N ALA A 503 -24.94 -9.02 -11.58
CA ALA A 503 -24.72 -8.17 -12.75
C ALA A 503 -24.29 -9.03 -13.97
N ALA A 504 -24.12 -8.39 -15.13
CA ALA A 504 -23.68 -9.07 -16.35
C ALA A 504 -22.31 -9.78 -16.21
N LYS A 505 -21.49 -9.35 -15.25
CA LYS A 505 -20.21 -9.98 -14.91
C LYS A 505 -20.22 -10.37 -13.43
N CYS A 506 -19.98 -11.64 -13.14
CA CYS A 506 -19.84 -12.10 -11.76
C CYS A 506 -18.66 -11.46 -11.05
N THR A 507 -18.87 -11.10 -9.79
CA THR A 507 -17.77 -10.84 -8.87
C THR A 507 -17.00 -12.14 -8.58
N THR A 508 -15.76 -12.00 -8.10
CA THR A 508 -14.96 -13.16 -7.66
C THR A 508 -15.64 -13.88 -6.49
N ILE A 509 -16.25 -13.12 -5.58
CA ILE A 509 -17.01 -13.69 -4.44
C ILE A 509 -18.19 -14.54 -4.92
N GLU A 510 -19.00 -14.04 -5.87
CA GLU A 510 -20.14 -14.81 -6.43
C GLU A 510 -19.67 -16.10 -7.08
N TYR A 511 -18.62 -16.02 -7.89
CA TYR A 511 -18.05 -17.20 -8.53
C TYR A 511 -17.53 -18.21 -7.49
N LYS A 512 -16.64 -17.79 -6.61
CA LYS A 512 -15.98 -18.71 -5.66
C LYS A 512 -16.95 -19.27 -4.61
N SER A 513 -17.85 -18.46 -4.05
CA SER A 513 -18.82 -18.96 -3.06
C SER A 513 -19.86 -19.93 -3.65
N GLN A 514 -20.35 -19.67 -4.86
CA GLN A 514 -21.31 -20.55 -5.51
C GLN A 514 -20.65 -21.85 -6.02
N THR A 515 -19.36 -21.81 -6.38
CA THR A 515 -18.60 -23.03 -6.68
C THR A 515 -18.42 -23.87 -5.41
N ARG A 516 -18.08 -23.27 -4.24
CA ARG A 516 -18.05 -24.02 -2.96
C ARG A 516 -19.41 -24.62 -2.64
N ARG A 517 -20.51 -23.86 -2.80
CA ARG A 517 -21.88 -24.40 -2.65
C ARG A 517 -22.14 -25.57 -3.56
N HIS A 518 -21.67 -25.50 -4.81
CA HIS A 518 -21.80 -26.61 -5.76
C HIS A 518 -21.04 -27.83 -5.28
N VAL A 519 -19.80 -27.71 -4.87
CA VAL A 519 -18.94 -28.79 -4.32
C VAL A 519 -19.65 -29.51 -3.16
N GLU A 520 -20.31 -28.79 -2.27
CA GLU A 520 -21.08 -29.36 -1.15
C GLU A 520 -22.40 -30.02 -1.59
N SER A 521 -22.95 -29.62 -2.73
CA SER A 521 -24.20 -30.21 -3.24
C SER A 521 -24.00 -31.63 -3.76
N ALA A 522 -25.07 -32.41 -3.80
CA ALA A 522 -25.03 -33.77 -4.38
C ALA A 522 -24.54 -33.78 -5.84
N ALA A 523 -24.87 -32.73 -6.61
CA ALA A 523 -24.42 -32.57 -8.00
C ALA A 523 -22.92 -32.30 -8.14
N GLY A 524 -22.30 -31.67 -7.14
CA GLY A 524 -20.86 -31.39 -7.08
C GLY A 524 -20.06 -32.42 -6.30
N GLY A 525 -20.69 -33.54 -5.89
CA GLY A 525 -20.03 -34.63 -5.18
C GLY A 525 -20.45 -34.81 -3.73
N GLY A 526 -21.16 -33.84 -3.15
CA GLY A 526 -21.64 -33.90 -1.75
C GLY A 526 -20.51 -33.85 -0.73
N TYR A 527 -19.50 -33.03 -1.01
CA TYR A 527 -18.37 -32.85 -0.10
C TYR A 527 -18.74 -31.97 1.08
N ASP A 528 -18.01 -32.12 2.16
CA ASP A 528 -18.06 -31.32 3.38
C ASP A 528 -16.78 -30.48 3.45
N ILE A 529 -16.85 -29.20 3.11
CA ILE A 529 -15.65 -28.33 3.01
C ILE A 529 -15.22 -27.90 4.41
N VAL A 530 -14.34 -28.67 5.03
CA VAL A 530 -13.83 -28.44 6.39
C VAL A 530 -12.87 -27.24 6.48
N ALA A 531 -12.22 -26.85 5.38
CA ALA A 531 -11.39 -25.65 5.32
C ALA A 531 -11.28 -25.10 3.90
N ASN A 532 -11.15 -23.76 3.80
CA ASN A 532 -10.92 -23.02 2.58
C ASN A 532 -9.75 -22.05 2.76
N PHE A 533 -8.72 -22.13 1.93
CA PHE A 533 -7.51 -21.31 1.97
C PHE A 533 -7.47 -20.37 0.78
N GLY A 534 -7.10 -19.13 1.01
CA GLY A 534 -6.92 -18.11 -0.02
C GLY A 534 -6.12 -16.94 0.50
N ASP A 535 -5.43 -16.25 -0.40
CA ASP A 535 -4.66 -15.05 -0.11
C ASP A 535 -5.47 -13.75 -0.28
N GLN A 536 -6.65 -13.83 -0.93
CA GLN A 536 -7.57 -12.72 -1.08
C GLN A 536 -8.85 -12.93 -0.25
N PHE A 537 -9.44 -11.83 0.26
CA PHE A 537 -10.72 -11.93 0.95
C PHE A 537 -11.84 -12.43 0.03
N SER A 538 -11.75 -12.15 -1.27
CA SER A 538 -12.69 -12.64 -2.27
C SER A 538 -12.70 -14.17 -2.42
N ASP A 539 -11.61 -14.86 -2.05
CA ASP A 539 -11.55 -16.33 -2.05
C ASP A 539 -12.37 -16.94 -0.91
N LEU A 540 -12.48 -16.21 0.18
CA LEU A 540 -12.94 -16.71 1.47
C LEU A 540 -14.37 -16.29 1.80
N LYS A 541 -14.81 -15.14 1.30
CA LYS A 541 -16.16 -14.60 1.56
C LYS A 541 -17.26 -15.44 0.89
N GLY A 542 -18.48 -15.28 1.41
CA GLY A 542 -19.70 -15.91 0.87
C GLY A 542 -19.99 -17.30 1.42
N GLY A 543 -19.26 -17.78 2.43
CA GLY A 543 -19.55 -19.03 3.15
C GLY A 543 -19.19 -20.32 2.40
N TYR A 544 -19.87 -21.42 2.76
CA TYR A 544 -19.66 -22.77 2.23
C TYR A 544 -18.24 -23.31 2.49
N ALA A 545 -17.78 -23.17 3.70
CA ALA A 545 -16.65 -23.83 4.32
C ALA A 545 -16.74 -23.65 5.84
N ASP A 546 -16.39 -24.63 6.61
CA ASP A 546 -16.40 -24.56 8.08
C ASP A 546 -15.37 -23.59 8.63
N HIS A 547 -14.22 -23.51 7.94
CA HIS A 547 -13.10 -22.68 8.35
C HIS A 547 -12.43 -22.00 7.15
N ALA A 548 -12.33 -20.68 7.20
CA ALA A 548 -11.63 -19.89 6.21
C ALA A 548 -10.25 -19.46 6.75
N VAL A 549 -9.21 -19.64 5.95
CA VAL A 549 -7.83 -19.29 6.29
C VAL A 549 -7.29 -18.28 5.29
N LYS A 550 -7.07 -17.04 5.75
CA LYS A 550 -6.44 -15.97 4.98
C LYS A 550 -4.92 -16.12 5.04
N LEU A 551 -4.31 -16.27 3.89
CA LEU A 551 -2.86 -16.29 3.75
C LEU A 551 -2.32 -14.86 3.52
N PRO A 552 -1.08 -14.57 3.94
CA PRO A 552 -0.48 -13.26 3.75
C PRO A 552 -0.15 -12.99 2.29
N ASN A 553 -0.59 -11.84 1.78
CA ASN A 553 -0.21 -11.33 0.46
C ASN A 553 -0.24 -9.79 0.46
N PRO A 554 0.92 -9.11 0.56
CA PRO A 554 0.99 -7.66 0.44
C PRO A 554 1.20 -7.15 -0.99
N THR A 555 1.35 -8.02 -2.00
CA THR A 555 1.79 -7.63 -3.36
C THR A 555 0.67 -7.18 -4.29
N TYR A 556 -0.55 -7.62 -4.07
CA TYR A 556 -1.74 -7.17 -4.81
C TYR A 556 -3.02 -7.34 -3.99
N TYR A 557 -4.09 -6.68 -4.39
CA TYR A 557 -5.38 -6.77 -3.73
C TYR A 557 -6.53 -6.87 -4.73
N LEU A 558 -7.29 -7.95 -4.62
CA LEU A 558 -8.55 -8.14 -5.34
C LEU A 558 -9.73 -7.90 -4.39
N PRO A 559 -10.48 -6.79 -4.56
CA PRO A 559 -11.57 -6.40 -3.65
C PRO A 559 -12.74 -7.38 -3.60
#